data_4563aa67aee782174d9244d76afa7150
#
_entry.id   4563aa67aee782174d9244d76afa7150
#
_cell.length_a   1.000
_cell.length_b   1.000
_cell.length_c   1.000
_cell.angle_alpha   90.00
_cell.angle_beta   90.00
_cell.angle_gamma   90.00
#
_symmetry.space_group_name_H-M   'P 1'
#
loop_
_entity.id
_entity.type
_entity.pdbx_description
1 polymer ?
#
loop_
_entity_poly.entity_id
_entity_poly.type
_entity_poly.pdbx_seq_one_letter_code
_entity_poly.pdbx_strand_id
1 'polypeptide(L)'
;GSDATDQFVKVSKDLAARFKDKVKQDKRLAPGVLMLFLLRTSNGEQICAVIKYEYQQVVASSYLKDEQGSPRLDPDGNPIPDLQSLVETFTQDRKSMQKSAVIRFGQSAEEDQIVVIDHASGRYRDASQHFANFLDIKRAMEPSEMTTRLADAAFHAIKSHKDEVPAEIAKAPKRHVRQAMARLDGFDHEKPEEFLGSIVQGLSPDAKILTTFRSRLSSCGLASEAFAFEGTSLPPAEYRRVITNEGITVLFNKNHEKDDKVQVQNTDNGGVTITINATGLERDDELEKMPRLSD
;
A
#
# COMPACT_ATOMS: atom_id res chain seq x y z
N GLY A 1 -27.04 -30.96 1.08
CA GLY A 1 -26.18 -30.63 2.24
C GLY A 1 -24.91 -31.46 2.29
N SER A 2 -24.96 -32.81 2.13
CA SER A 2 -23.77 -33.67 2.22
C SER A 2 -22.83 -33.47 1.04
N ASP A 3 -23.35 -33.35 -0.15
CA ASP A 3 -22.57 -33.27 -1.39
C ASP A 3 -21.64 -32.03 -1.43
N ALA A 4 -22.11 -30.86 -1.03
CA ALA A 4 -21.29 -29.63 -0.98
C ALA A 4 -20.18 -29.71 0.09
N THR A 5 -20.46 -30.38 1.22
CA THR A 5 -19.47 -30.58 2.29
C THR A 5 -18.39 -31.55 1.84
N ASP A 6 -18.77 -32.65 1.18
CA ASP A 6 -17.84 -33.64 0.67
C ASP A 6 -16.95 -33.07 -0.45
N GLN A 7 -17.53 -32.22 -1.31
CA GLN A 7 -16.78 -31.51 -2.34
C GLN A 7 -15.80 -30.52 -1.72
N PHE A 8 -16.19 -29.73 -0.70
CA PHE A 8 -15.28 -28.83 0.00
C PHE A 8 -14.12 -29.58 0.66
N VAL A 9 -14.40 -30.72 1.34
CA VAL A 9 -13.38 -31.55 1.96
C VAL A 9 -12.40 -32.11 0.92
N LYS A 10 -12.89 -32.54 -0.25
CA LYS A 10 -12.03 -33.00 -1.34
C LYS A 10 -11.11 -31.88 -1.85
N VAL A 11 -11.68 -30.73 -2.20
CA VAL A 11 -10.92 -29.57 -2.69
C VAL A 11 -9.90 -29.09 -1.66
N SER A 12 -10.28 -29.04 -0.38
CA SER A 12 -9.35 -28.61 0.68
C SER A 12 -8.18 -29.58 0.87
N LYS A 13 -8.39 -30.89 0.71
CA LYS A 13 -7.31 -31.90 0.71
C LYS A 13 -6.37 -31.72 -0.45
N ASP A 14 -6.90 -31.51 -1.67
CA ASP A 14 -6.10 -31.27 -2.86
C ASP A 14 -5.28 -29.97 -2.73
N LEU A 15 -5.89 -28.92 -2.21
CA LEU A 15 -5.20 -27.65 -1.94
C LEU A 15 -4.10 -27.81 -0.90
N ALA A 16 -4.36 -28.53 0.19
CA ALA A 16 -3.35 -28.80 1.21
C ALA A 16 -2.18 -29.65 0.67
N ALA A 17 -2.45 -30.62 -0.19
CA ALA A 17 -1.40 -31.41 -0.85
C ALA A 17 -0.52 -30.52 -1.76
N ARG A 18 -1.13 -29.70 -2.61
CA ARG A 18 -0.43 -28.72 -3.46
C ARG A 18 0.41 -27.76 -2.63
N PHE A 19 -0.11 -27.24 -1.51
CA PHE A 19 0.64 -26.37 -0.61
C PHE A 19 1.84 -27.09 0.01
N LYS A 20 1.65 -28.33 0.50
CA LYS A 20 2.71 -29.14 1.06
C LYS A 20 3.86 -29.37 0.06
N ASP A 21 3.54 -29.60 -1.20
CA ASP A 21 4.55 -29.80 -2.24
C ASP A 21 5.33 -28.51 -2.53
N LYS A 22 4.66 -27.37 -2.51
CA LYS A 22 5.32 -26.05 -2.61
C LYS A 22 6.23 -25.76 -1.41
N VAL A 23 5.78 -26.07 -0.20
CA VAL A 23 6.58 -25.90 1.05
C VAL A 23 7.83 -26.78 1.03
N LYS A 24 7.73 -28.02 0.52
CA LYS A 24 8.91 -28.89 0.39
C LYS A 24 9.97 -28.35 -0.56
N GLN A 25 9.55 -27.59 -1.58
CA GLN A 25 10.44 -27.01 -2.58
C GLN A 25 11.12 -25.73 -2.09
N ASP A 26 10.52 -25.03 -1.14
CA ASP A 26 11.06 -23.76 -0.60
C ASP A 26 11.31 -23.86 0.90
N LYS A 27 12.56 -24.11 1.27
CA LYS A 27 13.01 -24.22 2.69
C LYS A 27 12.84 -22.93 3.52
N ARG A 28 12.52 -21.81 2.89
CA ARG A 28 12.27 -20.54 3.56
C ARG A 28 10.85 -20.47 4.16
N LEU A 29 9.98 -21.39 3.78
CA LEU A 29 8.64 -21.50 4.35
C LEU A 29 8.71 -22.18 5.70
N ALA A 30 8.41 -21.45 6.77
CA ALA A 30 8.32 -22.01 8.11
C ALA A 30 7.20 -23.08 8.19
N PRO A 31 7.40 -24.11 9.02
CA PRO A 31 6.36 -25.10 9.26
C PRO A 31 5.11 -24.46 9.87
N GLY A 32 3.97 -25.10 9.67
CA GLY A 32 2.70 -24.57 10.17
C GLY A 32 1.52 -25.34 9.60
N VAL A 33 0.34 -24.79 9.80
CA VAL A 33 -0.92 -25.38 9.34
C VAL A 33 -1.59 -24.46 8.30
N LEU A 34 -2.19 -25.07 7.30
CA LEU A 34 -3.08 -24.42 6.36
C LEU A 34 -4.52 -24.65 6.81
N MET A 35 -5.22 -23.58 7.15
CA MET A 35 -6.62 -23.60 7.54
C MET A 35 -7.47 -23.09 6.38
N LEU A 36 -8.54 -23.78 6.08
CA LEU A 36 -9.51 -23.40 5.06
C LEU A 36 -10.89 -23.29 5.70
N PHE A 37 -11.57 -22.20 5.42
CA PHE A 37 -12.91 -21.93 5.95
C PHE A 37 -13.83 -21.59 4.81
N LEU A 38 -14.98 -22.22 4.76
CA LEU A 38 -16.11 -21.78 3.95
C LEU A 38 -17.06 -21.02 4.85
N LEU A 39 -17.18 -19.72 4.60
CA LEU A 39 -17.94 -18.80 5.44
C LEU A 39 -19.14 -18.28 4.66
N ARG A 40 -20.17 -17.85 5.40
CA ARG A 40 -21.32 -17.16 4.83
C ARG A 40 -21.44 -15.79 5.47
N THR A 41 -21.52 -14.77 4.65
CA THR A 41 -21.72 -13.40 5.09
C THR A 41 -23.16 -13.16 5.55
N SER A 42 -23.42 -12.05 6.22
CA SER A 42 -24.76 -11.70 6.71
C SER A 42 -25.79 -11.52 5.58
N ASN A 43 -25.34 -11.15 4.39
CA ASN A 43 -26.19 -11.05 3.18
C ASN A 43 -26.34 -12.38 2.42
N GLY A 44 -25.79 -13.49 2.95
CA GLY A 44 -25.94 -14.83 2.40
C GLY A 44 -24.89 -15.25 1.37
N GLU A 45 -23.94 -14.38 1.00
CA GLU A 45 -22.86 -14.71 0.07
C GLU A 45 -21.88 -15.71 0.70
N GLN A 46 -21.36 -16.61 -0.10
CA GLN A 46 -20.29 -17.54 0.31
C GLN A 46 -18.91 -16.93 0.01
N ILE A 47 -18.02 -17.03 0.98
CA ILE A 47 -16.61 -16.65 0.85
C ILE A 47 -15.76 -17.79 1.37
N CYS A 48 -14.55 -17.94 0.77
CA CYS A 48 -13.55 -18.88 1.26
C CYS A 48 -12.40 -18.09 1.92
N ALA A 49 -11.99 -18.51 3.10
CA ALA A 49 -10.79 -17.98 3.73
C ALA A 49 -9.72 -19.09 3.78
N VAL A 50 -8.50 -18.71 3.38
CA VAL A 50 -7.30 -19.55 3.42
C VAL A 50 -6.31 -18.87 4.33
N ILE A 51 -5.87 -19.54 5.40
CA ILE A 51 -4.94 -18.99 6.38
C ILE A 51 -3.78 -19.95 6.57
N LYS A 52 -2.56 -19.48 6.33
CA LYS A 52 -1.34 -20.16 6.74
C LYS A 52 -0.92 -19.62 8.09
N TYR A 53 -0.97 -20.50 9.09
CA TYR A 53 -0.58 -20.20 10.45
C TYR A 53 0.74 -20.91 10.77
N GLU A 54 1.73 -20.19 11.30
CA GLU A 54 3.02 -20.77 11.70
C GLU A 54 2.97 -21.28 13.12
N TYR A 55 3.56 -22.45 13.32
CA TYR A 55 3.76 -22.98 14.68
C TYR A 55 4.76 -22.13 15.45
N GLN A 56 4.48 -21.97 16.73
CA GLN A 56 5.37 -21.30 17.67
C GLN A 56 5.84 -22.33 18.71
N GLN A 57 7.06 -22.13 19.17
CA GLN A 57 7.54 -22.81 20.36
C GLN A 57 7.24 -21.92 21.57
N VAL A 58 6.51 -22.45 22.53
CA VAL A 58 6.13 -21.73 23.74
C VAL A 58 6.68 -22.46 24.96
N VAL A 59 7.16 -21.74 25.93
CA VAL A 59 7.52 -22.30 27.22
C VAL A 59 6.35 -22.10 28.17
N ALA A 60 5.69 -23.19 28.55
CA ALA A 60 4.67 -23.18 29.57
C ALA A 60 5.35 -23.29 30.96
N SER A 61 4.99 -22.37 31.83
CA SER A 61 5.48 -22.39 33.23
C SER A 61 4.39 -22.98 34.12
N SER A 62 4.74 -23.99 34.87
CA SER A 62 3.92 -24.61 35.90
C SER A 62 4.80 -24.94 37.13
N TYR A 63 4.27 -25.66 38.06
CA TYR A 63 5.04 -26.19 39.19
C TYR A 63 5.05 -27.70 39.16
N LEU A 64 6.17 -28.30 39.52
CA LEU A 64 6.24 -29.75 39.77
C LEU A 64 5.21 -30.11 40.82
N LYS A 65 4.45 -31.19 40.58
CA LYS A 65 3.40 -31.65 41.48
C LYS A 65 3.82 -32.96 42.14
N ASP A 66 3.38 -33.15 43.38
CA ASP A 66 3.44 -34.42 44.09
C ASP A 66 2.33 -35.39 43.64
N GLU A 67 2.26 -36.58 44.26
CA GLU A 67 1.24 -37.59 43.93
C GLU A 67 -0.17 -37.15 44.29
N GLN A 68 -0.35 -36.15 45.13
CA GLN A 68 -1.62 -35.57 45.53
C GLN A 68 -2.02 -34.36 44.67
N GLY A 69 -1.15 -33.95 43.70
CA GLY A 69 -1.39 -32.83 42.80
C GLY A 69 -1.02 -31.46 43.39
N SER A 70 -0.41 -31.42 44.58
CA SER A 70 0.08 -30.20 45.21
C SER A 70 1.48 -29.81 44.70
N PRO A 71 1.86 -28.51 44.68
CA PRO A 71 3.20 -28.10 44.27
C PRO A 71 4.26 -28.71 45.16
N ARG A 72 5.28 -29.34 44.58
CA ARG A 72 6.48 -29.75 45.29
C ARG A 72 7.28 -28.53 45.71
N LEU A 73 7.76 -28.53 46.93
CA LEU A 73 8.56 -27.45 47.49
C LEU A 73 10.04 -27.79 47.49
N ASP A 74 10.89 -26.79 47.32
CA ASP A 74 12.32 -26.89 47.54
C ASP A 74 12.63 -26.91 49.05
N PRO A 75 13.91 -27.10 49.47
CA PRO A 75 14.30 -27.08 50.89
C PRO A 75 13.97 -25.79 51.64
N ASP A 76 13.82 -24.67 50.90
CA ASP A 76 13.50 -23.34 51.45
C ASP A 76 11.97 -23.07 51.45
N GLY A 77 11.17 -24.05 51.05
CA GLY A 77 9.70 -23.97 51.06
C GLY A 77 9.09 -23.28 49.84
N ASN A 78 9.84 -23.03 48.76
CA ASN A 78 9.33 -22.44 47.57
C ASN A 78 8.86 -23.49 46.54
N PRO A 79 7.77 -23.25 45.77
CA PRO A 79 7.35 -24.16 44.73
C PRO A 79 8.41 -24.31 43.62
N ILE A 80 8.76 -25.56 43.30
CA ILE A 80 9.75 -25.88 42.28
C ILE A 80 9.13 -25.61 40.87
N PRO A 81 9.69 -24.72 40.06
CA PRO A 81 9.15 -24.44 38.74
C PRO A 81 9.36 -25.64 37.78
N ASP A 82 8.36 -25.91 36.98
CA ASP A 82 8.37 -26.85 35.85
C ASP A 82 8.20 -26.09 34.56
N LEU A 83 9.25 -26.05 33.74
CA LEU A 83 9.28 -25.37 32.48
C LEU A 83 9.19 -26.37 31.33
N GLN A 84 8.03 -26.42 30.70
CA GLN A 84 7.77 -27.34 29.59
C GLN A 84 7.82 -26.60 28.27
N SER A 85 8.64 -27.10 27.34
CA SER A 85 8.64 -26.57 25.96
C SER A 85 7.53 -27.25 25.17
N LEU A 86 6.53 -26.44 24.77
CA LEU A 86 5.47 -26.86 23.86
C LEU A 86 5.87 -26.46 22.46
N VAL A 87 6.00 -27.42 21.57
CA VAL A 87 6.28 -27.23 20.15
C VAL A 87 4.96 -27.31 19.35
N GLU A 88 4.96 -26.76 18.14
CA GLU A 88 3.80 -26.78 17.25
C GLU A 88 2.53 -26.17 17.88
N THR A 89 2.72 -25.10 18.64
CA THR A 89 1.63 -24.46 19.41
C THR A 89 1.07 -23.26 18.63
N PHE A 90 -0.24 -23.07 18.73
CA PHE A 90 -0.90 -21.87 18.26
C PHE A 90 -0.85 -20.79 19.34
N THR A 91 -0.41 -19.60 18.97
CA THR A 91 -0.36 -18.43 19.85
C THR A 91 -1.36 -17.38 19.39
N GLN A 92 -1.69 -16.42 20.25
CA GLN A 92 -2.53 -15.27 19.89
C GLN A 92 -1.74 -14.17 19.16
N ASP A 93 -0.46 -14.39 18.88
CA ASP A 93 0.35 -13.43 18.15
C ASP A 93 -0.11 -13.36 16.69
N ARG A 94 -0.56 -12.17 16.27
CA ARG A 94 -0.98 -11.91 14.88
C ARG A 94 0.13 -12.18 13.86
N LYS A 95 1.40 -12.08 14.24
CA LYS A 95 2.55 -12.39 13.39
C LYS A 95 2.62 -13.86 12.99
N SER A 96 2.00 -14.75 13.78
CA SER A 96 1.92 -16.18 13.46
C SER A 96 0.96 -16.45 12.28
N MET A 97 -0.01 -15.56 12.03
CA MET A 97 -0.84 -15.59 10.83
C MET A 97 -0.10 -14.86 9.69
N GLN A 98 0.86 -15.52 9.10
CA GLN A 98 1.75 -14.90 8.13
C GLN A 98 1.12 -14.65 6.77
N LYS A 99 0.23 -15.54 6.34
CA LYS A 99 -0.40 -15.49 5.02
C LYS A 99 -1.86 -15.79 5.15
N SER A 100 -2.68 -14.93 4.55
CA SER A 100 -4.11 -15.20 4.46
C SER A 100 -4.66 -14.71 3.13
N ALA A 101 -5.72 -15.35 2.67
CA ALA A 101 -6.50 -14.92 1.53
C ALA A 101 -7.98 -15.05 1.85
N VAL A 102 -8.77 -14.07 1.44
CA VAL A 102 -10.22 -14.13 1.44
C VAL A 102 -10.70 -14.06 -0.01
N ILE A 103 -11.44 -15.06 -0.41
CA ILE A 103 -11.88 -15.25 -1.79
C ILE A 103 -13.41 -15.08 -1.80
N ARG A 104 -13.88 -14.13 -2.56
CA ARG A 104 -15.28 -13.96 -2.91
C ARG A 104 -15.50 -14.48 -4.31
N PHE A 105 -16.37 -15.48 -4.44
CA PHE A 105 -16.64 -16.09 -5.73
C PHE A 105 -17.58 -15.22 -6.56
N GLY A 106 -17.19 -14.94 -7.81
CA GLY A 106 -18.04 -14.35 -8.83
C GLY A 106 -18.89 -15.39 -9.56
N GLN A 107 -19.49 -15.00 -10.68
CA GLN A 107 -20.19 -15.94 -11.56
C GLN A 107 -19.21 -16.66 -12.50
N SER A 108 -18.03 -16.07 -12.72
CA SER A 108 -16.90 -16.66 -13.46
C SER A 108 -15.59 -16.43 -12.68
N ALA A 109 -14.54 -17.17 -13.04
CA ALA A 109 -13.23 -17.04 -12.40
C ALA A 109 -12.62 -15.64 -12.60
N GLU A 110 -12.96 -14.93 -13.67
CA GLU A 110 -12.52 -13.56 -13.92
C GLU A 110 -13.20 -12.54 -13.00
N GLU A 111 -14.35 -12.89 -12.42
CA GLU A 111 -15.10 -12.06 -11.48
C GLU A 111 -14.74 -12.35 -10.03
N ASP A 112 -13.94 -13.39 -9.77
CA ASP A 112 -13.49 -13.70 -8.43
C ASP A 112 -12.66 -12.54 -7.85
N GLN A 113 -13.00 -12.16 -6.63
CA GLN A 113 -12.28 -11.12 -5.90
C GLN A 113 -11.47 -11.77 -4.78
N ILE A 114 -10.18 -11.52 -4.77
CA ILE A 114 -9.27 -12.11 -3.80
C ILE A 114 -8.51 -10.99 -3.08
N VAL A 115 -8.63 -10.96 -1.77
CA VAL A 115 -7.82 -10.09 -0.90
C VAL A 115 -6.77 -10.96 -0.22
N VAL A 116 -5.51 -10.59 -0.38
CA VAL A 116 -4.37 -11.34 0.16
C VAL A 116 -3.61 -10.47 1.15
N ILE A 117 -3.24 -11.07 2.29
CA ILE A 117 -2.33 -10.49 3.27
C ILE A 117 -1.13 -11.43 3.40
N ASP A 118 0.06 -10.93 3.16
CA ASP A 118 1.31 -11.67 3.30
C ASP A 118 2.33 -10.86 4.12
N HIS A 119 2.37 -11.10 5.42
CA HIS A 119 3.27 -10.40 6.34
C HIS A 119 4.75 -10.74 6.13
N ALA A 120 5.05 -11.88 5.48
CA ALA A 120 6.43 -12.26 5.18
C ALA A 120 7.07 -11.41 4.09
N SER A 121 6.26 -10.74 3.26
CA SER A 121 6.73 -9.92 2.14
C SER A 121 7.18 -8.52 2.54
N GLY A 122 6.86 -8.06 3.78
CA GLY A 122 7.09 -6.69 4.24
C GLY A 122 5.94 -5.74 3.86
N ARG A 123 6.04 -4.49 4.37
CA ARG A 123 4.92 -3.52 4.40
C ARG A 123 4.35 -3.15 3.01
N TYR A 124 5.20 -3.09 2.00
CA TYR A 124 4.81 -2.58 0.67
C TYR A 124 5.02 -3.59 -0.44
N ARG A 125 5.25 -4.84 -0.10
CA ARG A 125 5.53 -5.89 -1.10
C ARG A 125 4.25 -6.63 -1.44
N ASP A 126 4.21 -7.10 -2.67
CA ASP A 126 3.19 -8.05 -3.11
C ASP A 126 3.25 -9.34 -2.30
N ALA A 127 2.17 -10.10 -2.34
CA ALA A 127 2.19 -11.46 -1.84
C ALA A 127 3.42 -12.19 -2.39
N SER A 128 4.10 -12.96 -1.54
CA SER A 128 5.28 -13.70 -1.97
C SER A 128 4.95 -14.57 -3.17
N GLN A 129 5.87 -14.66 -4.13
CA GLN A 129 5.66 -15.38 -5.39
C GLN A 129 5.12 -16.79 -5.20
N HIS A 130 5.60 -17.50 -4.17
CA HIS A 130 5.13 -18.86 -3.90
C HIS A 130 3.68 -18.92 -3.39
N PHE A 131 3.22 -17.89 -2.64
CA PHE A 131 1.84 -17.81 -2.16
C PHE A 131 0.90 -17.37 -3.29
N ALA A 132 1.30 -16.41 -4.09
CA ALA A 132 0.58 -16.02 -5.30
C ALA A 132 0.46 -17.20 -6.28
N ASN A 133 1.56 -17.94 -6.53
CA ASN A 133 1.55 -19.13 -7.37
C ASN A 133 0.73 -20.29 -6.77
N PHE A 134 0.68 -20.39 -5.45
CA PHE A 134 -0.15 -21.41 -4.78
C PHE A 134 -1.64 -21.13 -4.99
N LEU A 135 -2.05 -19.87 -4.86
CA LEU A 135 -3.43 -19.43 -5.06
C LEU A 135 -3.79 -19.26 -6.55
N ASP A 136 -2.79 -19.32 -7.44
CA ASP A 136 -2.93 -19.05 -8.88
C ASP A 136 -3.49 -17.65 -9.16
N ILE A 137 -2.95 -16.66 -8.46
CA ILE A 137 -3.39 -15.25 -8.53
C ILE A 137 -2.29 -14.34 -9.04
N LYS A 138 -2.72 -13.24 -9.62
CA LYS A 138 -1.88 -12.09 -9.95
C LYS A 138 -2.53 -10.81 -9.46
N ARG A 139 -1.73 -9.79 -9.26
CA ARG A 139 -2.25 -8.50 -8.86
C ARG A 139 -3.19 -7.94 -9.92
N ALA A 140 -4.32 -7.38 -9.50
CA ALA A 140 -5.31 -6.80 -10.41
C ALA A 140 -4.83 -5.50 -11.04
N MET A 141 -3.92 -4.77 -10.36
CA MET A 141 -3.41 -3.47 -10.79
C MET A 141 -1.90 -3.42 -10.59
N GLU A 142 -1.17 -3.03 -11.62
CA GLU A 142 0.29 -2.91 -11.56
C GLU A 142 0.73 -1.79 -10.62
N PRO A 143 1.87 -1.92 -9.91
CA PRO A 143 2.39 -0.88 -9.01
C PRO A 143 2.57 0.49 -9.67
N SER A 144 2.97 0.53 -10.94
CA SER A 144 3.09 1.75 -11.73
C SER A 144 1.77 2.47 -11.92
N GLU A 145 0.71 1.74 -12.21
CA GLU A 145 -0.65 2.26 -12.33
C GLU A 145 -1.17 2.77 -10.99
N MET A 146 -0.97 2.00 -9.91
CA MET A 146 -1.35 2.42 -8.56
C MET A 146 -0.62 3.69 -8.13
N THR A 147 0.67 3.80 -8.44
CA THR A 147 1.48 5.01 -8.18
C THR A 147 0.90 6.23 -8.90
N THR A 148 0.49 6.07 -10.17
CA THR A 148 -0.14 7.15 -10.94
C THR A 148 -1.48 7.56 -10.36
N ARG A 149 -2.34 6.60 -10.03
CA ARG A 149 -3.66 6.86 -9.43
C ARG A 149 -3.55 7.53 -8.06
N LEU A 150 -2.58 7.12 -7.25
CA LEU A 150 -2.31 7.76 -5.96
C LEU A 150 -1.87 9.22 -6.13
N ALA A 151 -0.98 9.47 -7.10
CA ALA A 151 -0.54 10.84 -7.42
C ALA A 151 -1.70 11.73 -7.83
N ASP A 152 -2.60 11.23 -8.67
CA ASP A 152 -3.78 11.95 -9.11
C ASP A 152 -4.77 12.18 -7.97
N ALA A 153 -4.99 11.18 -7.10
CA ALA A 153 -5.84 11.34 -5.92
C ALA A 153 -5.34 12.44 -4.99
N ALA A 154 -4.03 12.46 -4.69
CA ALA A 154 -3.41 13.51 -3.88
C ALA A 154 -3.46 14.88 -4.55
N PHE A 155 -3.15 14.94 -5.84
CA PHE A 155 -3.25 16.18 -6.63
C PHE A 155 -4.67 16.78 -6.55
N HIS A 156 -5.69 15.96 -6.76
CA HIS A 156 -7.09 16.42 -6.71
C HIS A 156 -7.50 16.87 -5.31
N ALA A 157 -7.07 16.15 -4.25
CA ALA A 157 -7.34 16.56 -2.88
C ALA A 157 -6.73 17.93 -2.56
N ILE A 158 -5.46 18.17 -2.91
CA ILE A 158 -4.78 19.45 -2.73
C ILE A 158 -5.46 20.56 -3.55
N LYS A 159 -5.82 20.28 -4.81
CA LYS A 159 -6.49 21.25 -5.69
C LYS A 159 -7.85 21.68 -5.15
N SER A 160 -8.58 20.76 -4.52
CA SER A 160 -9.92 21.01 -3.97
C SER A 160 -9.90 21.79 -2.63
N HIS A 161 -8.77 21.76 -1.90
CA HIS A 161 -8.63 22.35 -0.57
C HIS A 161 -7.38 23.25 -0.49
N LYS A 162 -7.27 24.20 -1.43
CA LYS A 162 -6.13 25.11 -1.52
C LYS A 162 -5.95 26.02 -0.31
N ASP A 163 -7.00 26.25 0.41
CA ASP A 163 -7.10 27.05 1.64
C ASP A 163 -6.57 26.29 2.87
N GLU A 164 -6.53 24.97 2.83
CA GLU A 164 -6.00 24.11 3.90
C GLU A 164 -4.50 23.77 3.71
N VAL A 165 -3.88 24.26 2.64
CA VAL A 165 -2.48 23.93 2.31
C VAL A 165 -1.63 25.19 2.12
N PRO A 166 -0.31 25.15 2.41
CA PRO A 166 0.60 26.26 2.13
C PRO A 166 0.54 26.70 0.64
N ALA A 167 0.65 28.02 0.44
CA ALA A 167 0.49 28.63 -0.88
C ALA A 167 1.47 28.07 -1.94
N GLU A 168 2.69 27.70 -1.56
CA GLU A 168 3.68 27.07 -2.43
C GLU A 168 3.25 25.68 -2.91
N ILE A 169 2.58 24.91 -2.04
CA ILE A 169 2.04 23.58 -2.39
C ILE A 169 0.81 23.76 -3.29
N ALA A 170 -0.08 24.69 -2.95
CA ALA A 170 -1.27 24.99 -3.77
C ALA A 170 -0.92 25.47 -5.18
N LYS A 171 0.21 26.20 -5.34
CA LYS A 171 0.71 26.68 -6.65
C LYS A 171 1.32 25.56 -7.51
N ALA A 172 1.92 24.53 -6.91
CA ALA A 172 2.61 23.47 -7.65
C ALA A 172 2.35 22.06 -7.08
N PRO A 173 1.08 21.64 -6.94
CA PRO A 173 0.74 20.41 -6.22
C PRO A 173 1.35 19.16 -6.85
N LYS A 174 1.36 19.03 -8.18
CA LYS A 174 1.99 17.89 -8.88
C LYS A 174 3.48 17.74 -8.58
N ARG A 175 4.19 18.87 -8.43
CA ARG A 175 5.61 18.86 -8.09
C ARG A 175 5.83 18.32 -6.68
N HIS A 176 5.05 18.78 -5.70
CA HIS A 176 5.18 18.36 -4.31
C HIS A 176 4.77 16.89 -4.12
N VAL A 177 3.74 16.42 -4.79
CA VAL A 177 3.34 14.99 -4.82
C VAL A 177 4.50 14.13 -5.34
N ARG A 178 5.11 14.49 -6.48
CA ARG A 178 6.27 13.75 -7.00
C ARG A 178 7.46 13.75 -6.07
N GLN A 179 7.74 14.88 -5.42
CA GLN A 179 8.83 14.97 -4.44
C GLN A 179 8.59 14.11 -3.21
N ALA A 180 7.35 13.98 -2.75
CA ALA A 180 6.98 13.09 -1.66
C ALA A 180 7.17 11.62 -2.08
N MET A 181 6.67 11.23 -3.24
CA MET A 181 6.84 9.87 -3.76
C MET A 181 8.31 9.49 -3.98
N ALA A 182 9.16 10.44 -4.35
CA ALA A 182 10.61 10.19 -4.49
C ALA A 182 11.34 9.98 -3.14
N ARG A 183 10.72 10.37 -2.02
CA ARG A 183 11.29 10.25 -0.67
C ARG A 183 10.73 9.08 0.12
N LEU A 184 9.56 8.60 -0.24
CA LEU A 184 8.87 7.50 0.41
C LEU A 184 9.10 6.20 -0.36
N ASP A 185 9.15 5.09 0.37
CA ASP A 185 9.32 3.76 -0.23
C ASP A 185 8.01 3.19 -0.81
N GLY A 186 6.85 3.69 -0.36
CA GLY A 186 5.56 3.18 -0.79
C GLY A 186 4.37 3.85 -0.11
N PHE A 187 3.20 3.30 -0.36
CA PHE A 187 1.91 3.73 0.18
C PHE A 187 1.27 2.62 1.01
N ASP A 188 0.61 3.02 2.10
CA ASP A 188 -0.16 2.14 2.98
C ASP A 188 -1.55 2.75 3.22
N HIS A 189 -2.58 2.02 2.79
CA HIS A 189 -3.97 2.45 2.94
C HIS A 189 -4.44 2.55 4.40
N GLU A 190 -3.81 1.82 5.33
CA GLU A 190 -4.13 1.93 6.75
C GLU A 190 -3.71 3.29 7.34
N LYS A 191 -2.76 3.96 6.68
CA LYS A 191 -2.17 5.24 7.11
C LYS A 191 -2.05 6.26 5.98
N PRO A 192 -3.15 6.59 5.29
CA PRO A 192 -3.12 7.52 4.17
C PRO A 192 -2.65 8.92 4.57
N GLU A 193 -2.81 9.28 5.86
CA GLU A 193 -2.31 10.52 6.43
C GLU A 193 -0.78 10.62 6.45
N GLU A 194 -0.03 9.52 6.55
CA GLU A 194 1.43 9.53 6.45
C GLU A 194 1.87 10.02 5.07
N PHE A 195 1.20 9.57 4.00
CA PHE A 195 1.49 10.00 2.65
C PHE A 195 1.13 11.48 2.43
N LEU A 196 -0.09 11.88 2.74
CA LEU A 196 -0.53 13.25 2.55
C LEU A 196 0.22 14.22 3.45
N GLY A 197 0.56 13.83 4.69
CA GLY A 197 1.37 14.58 5.65
C GLY A 197 2.81 14.78 5.19
N SER A 198 3.36 13.88 4.37
CA SER A 198 4.68 14.07 3.75
C SER A 198 4.70 15.20 2.70
N ILE A 199 3.52 15.56 2.17
CA ILE A 199 3.34 16.66 1.22
C ILE A 199 2.96 17.94 1.97
N VAL A 200 1.97 17.84 2.86
CA VAL A 200 1.41 18.97 3.63
C VAL A 200 1.68 18.72 5.11
N GLN A 201 2.69 19.41 5.64
CA GLN A 201 3.06 19.26 7.06
C GLN A 201 2.00 19.84 7.99
N GLY A 202 1.80 19.20 9.15
CA GLY A 202 0.90 19.71 10.19
C GLY A 202 -0.59 19.52 9.89
N LEU A 203 -0.95 18.59 9.01
CA LEU A 203 -2.36 18.23 8.76
C LEU A 203 -3.03 17.72 10.04
N SER A 204 -4.20 18.30 10.37
CA SER A 204 -5.08 17.75 11.40
C SER A 204 -5.68 16.42 10.91
N PRO A 205 -5.89 15.42 11.80
CA PRO A 205 -6.62 14.18 11.47
C PRO A 205 -8.02 14.43 10.89
N ASP A 206 -8.65 15.55 11.24
CA ASP A 206 -10.00 15.95 10.81
C ASP A 206 -9.99 16.91 9.60
N ALA A 207 -8.83 17.14 8.97
CA ALA A 207 -8.74 18.02 7.81
C ALA A 207 -9.61 17.53 6.65
N LYS A 208 -10.36 18.44 6.02
CA LYS A 208 -11.25 18.11 4.89
C LYS A 208 -10.48 17.54 3.71
N ILE A 209 -9.26 18.01 3.50
CA ILE A 209 -8.36 17.49 2.46
C ILE A 209 -8.10 15.98 2.65
N LEU A 210 -7.95 15.50 3.89
CA LEU A 210 -7.74 14.08 4.19
C LEU A 210 -9.01 13.26 3.90
N THR A 211 -10.18 13.79 4.23
CA THR A 211 -11.47 13.15 3.90
C THR A 211 -11.64 13.03 2.37
N THR A 212 -11.33 14.10 1.64
CA THR A 212 -11.38 14.08 0.16
C THR A 212 -10.37 13.11 -0.42
N PHE A 213 -9.15 13.05 0.13
CA PHE A 213 -8.12 12.12 -0.30
C PHE A 213 -8.58 10.66 -0.10
N ARG A 214 -9.10 10.29 1.08
CA ARG A 214 -9.65 8.95 1.34
C ARG A 214 -10.79 8.58 0.39
N SER A 215 -11.69 9.52 0.11
CA SER A 215 -12.76 9.32 -0.87
C SER A 215 -12.21 9.04 -2.28
N ARG A 216 -11.16 9.78 -2.69
CA ARG A 216 -10.49 9.55 -3.98
C ARG A 216 -9.77 8.21 -4.04
N LEU A 217 -9.10 7.79 -2.96
CA LEU A 217 -8.50 6.47 -2.86
C LEU A 217 -9.54 5.37 -3.08
N SER A 218 -10.72 5.49 -2.46
CA SER A 218 -11.82 4.55 -2.66
C SER A 218 -12.31 4.52 -4.11
N SER A 219 -12.50 5.69 -4.72
CA SER A 219 -13.00 5.79 -6.10
C SER A 219 -12.01 5.27 -7.15
N CYS A 220 -10.70 5.27 -6.87
CA CYS A 220 -9.68 4.75 -7.78
C CYS A 220 -9.16 3.35 -7.42
N GLY A 221 -9.82 2.66 -6.47
CA GLY A 221 -9.50 1.28 -6.11
C GLY A 221 -8.26 1.10 -5.22
N LEU A 222 -7.82 2.16 -4.52
CA LEU A 222 -6.63 2.12 -3.66
C LEU A 222 -6.95 2.07 -2.16
N ALA A 223 -8.23 1.99 -1.78
CA ALA A 223 -8.65 2.04 -0.37
C ALA A 223 -8.19 0.86 0.48
N SER A 224 -7.78 -0.24 -0.13
CA SER A 224 -7.28 -1.45 0.53
C SER A 224 -5.90 -1.88 0.05
N GLU A 225 -5.18 -0.99 -0.65
CA GLU A 225 -3.89 -1.32 -1.26
C GLU A 225 -2.70 -0.80 -0.46
N ALA A 226 -1.68 -1.65 -0.31
CA ALA A 226 -0.35 -1.26 0.14
C ALA A 226 0.67 -1.70 -0.93
N PHE A 227 1.53 -0.78 -1.37
CA PHE A 227 2.46 -1.06 -2.47
C PHE A 227 3.71 -0.18 -2.40
N ALA A 228 4.82 -0.73 -2.89
CA ALA A 228 6.05 0.02 -3.08
C ALA A 228 5.96 0.93 -4.30
N PHE A 229 6.59 2.09 -4.24
CA PHE A 229 6.70 2.94 -5.42
C PHE A 229 7.76 2.39 -6.37
N GLU A 230 7.41 2.31 -7.64
CA GLU A 230 8.40 2.08 -8.67
C GLU A 230 9.00 3.41 -9.11
N GLY A 231 10.30 3.56 -8.97
CA GLY A 231 11.02 4.83 -9.20
C GLY A 231 10.85 5.45 -10.59
N THR A 232 10.34 4.68 -11.57
CA THR A 232 10.06 5.11 -12.94
C THR A 232 8.60 5.44 -13.21
N SER A 233 7.69 5.17 -12.26
CA SER A 233 6.23 5.21 -12.49
C SER A 233 5.67 6.61 -12.72
N LEU A 234 6.37 7.65 -12.27
CA LEU A 234 6.00 9.02 -12.58
C LEU A 234 7.13 9.64 -13.40
N PRO A 235 7.04 9.63 -14.73
CA PRO A 235 8.04 10.24 -15.57
C PRO A 235 8.27 11.71 -15.13
N PRO A 236 9.51 12.20 -15.10
CA PRO A 236 9.79 13.59 -14.76
C PRO A 236 8.95 14.48 -15.66
N ALA A 237 8.39 15.57 -15.11
CA ALA A 237 7.67 16.51 -15.94
C ALA A 237 8.66 17.08 -16.97
N GLU A 238 8.42 16.83 -18.23
CA GLU A 238 9.25 17.33 -19.31
C GLU A 238 9.09 18.84 -19.50
N TYR A 239 7.88 19.34 -19.21
CA TYR A 239 7.54 20.75 -19.38
C TYR A 239 7.21 21.42 -18.05
N ARG A 240 7.55 22.70 -17.94
CA ARG A 240 7.17 23.59 -16.86
C ARG A 240 6.33 24.73 -17.39
N ARG A 241 5.18 24.97 -16.74
CA ARG A 241 4.32 26.13 -17.01
C ARG A 241 4.40 27.08 -15.82
N VAL A 242 4.74 28.31 -16.06
CA VAL A 242 4.72 29.40 -15.07
C VAL A 242 3.65 30.39 -15.51
N ILE A 243 2.78 30.76 -14.58
CA ILE A 243 1.75 31.79 -14.80
C ILE A 243 1.94 32.85 -13.73
N THR A 244 2.16 34.10 -14.12
CA THR A 244 2.28 35.21 -13.18
C THR A 244 0.89 35.69 -12.73
N ASN A 245 0.84 36.55 -11.70
CA ASN A 245 -0.42 37.14 -11.22
C ASN A 245 -1.07 38.04 -12.26
N GLU A 246 -0.28 38.61 -13.17
CA GLU A 246 -0.72 39.46 -14.29
C GLU A 246 -1.21 38.63 -15.48
N GLY A 247 -1.19 37.29 -15.41
CA GLY A 247 -1.66 36.41 -16.45
C GLY A 247 -0.62 36.06 -17.53
N ILE A 248 0.65 36.45 -17.38
CA ILE A 248 1.72 36.08 -18.30
C ILE A 248 1.98 34.57 -18.15
N THR A 249 1.86 33.83 -19.24
CA THR A 249 2.10 32.37 -19.25
C THR A 249 3.38 32.06 -20.03
N VAL A 250 4.31 31.37 -19.36
CA VAL A 250 5.54 30.84 -19.97
C VAL A 250 5.53 29.33 -19.87
N LEU A 251 5.63 28.65 -21.00
CA LEU A 251 5.69 27.19 -21.12
C LEU A 251 7.01 26.80 -21.77
N PHE A 252 7.80 25.97 -21.14
CA PHE A 252 9.09 25.53 -21.67
C PHE A 252 9.44 24.12 -21.23
N ASN A 253 10.32 23.45 -22.00
CA ASN A 253 10.90 22.17 -21.58
C ASN A 253 11.86 22.38 -20.41
N LYS A 254 11.80 21.54 -19.39
CA LYS A 254 12.63 21.64 -18.19
C LYS A 254 14.14 21.56 -18.45
N ASN A 255 14.55 20.95 -19.56
CA ASN A 255 15.95 20.95 -19.95
C ASN A 255 16.49 22.36 -20.19
N HIS A 256 15.62 23.31 -20.63
CA HIS A 256 16.02 24.71 -20.79
C HIS A 256 16.36 25.41 -19.47
N GLU A 257 15.83 24.94 -18.31
CA GLU A 257 16.29 25.41 -17.00
C GLU A 257 17.68 24.84 -16.67
N LYS A 258 17.93 23.56 -16.96
CA LYS A 258 19.24 22.94 -16.73
C LYS A 258 20.34 23.52 -17.61
N ASP A 259 19.98 23.96 -18.78
CA ASP A 259 20.87 24.55 -19.77
C ASP A 259 20.99 26.09 -19.63
N ASP A 260 20.47 26.66 -18.53
CA ASP A 260 20.41 28.11 -18.26
C ASP A 260 19.74 28.97 -19.34
N LYS A 261 18.96 28.35 -20.23
CA LYS A 261 18.19 29.03 -21.26
C LYS A 261 16.94 29.70 -20.73
N VAL A 262 16.36 29.18 -19.65
CA VAL A 262 15.25 29.78 -18.92
C VAL A 262 15.58 29.78 -17.44
N GLN A 263 15.52 30.95 -16.82
CA GLN A 263 15.71 31.11 -15.36
C GLN A 263 14.46 31.74 -14.76
N VAL A 264 13.97 31.16 -13.65
CA VAL A 264 12.83 31.67 -12.88
C VAL A 264 13.31 31.95 -11.49
N GLN A 265 13.38 33.22 -11.11
CA GLN A 265 13.91 33.68 -9.83
C GLN A 265 12.83 34.47 -9.06
N ASN A 266 12.70 34.18 -7.76
CA ASN A 266 11.91 35.04 -6.88
C ASN A 266 12.77 36.25 -6.47
N THR A 267 12.18 37.42 -6.51
CA THR A 267 12.84 38.65 -6.02
C THR A 267 12.52 38.84 -4.52
N ASP A 268 13.38 39.58 -3.83
CA ASP A 268 13.24 39.88 -2.39
C ASP A 268 11.93 40.58 -2.04
N ASN A 269 11.32 41.26 -3.01
CA ASN A 269 10.04 41.98 -2.87
C ASN A 269 8.82 41.07 -3.14
N GLY A 270 8.99 39.73 -3.25
CA GLY A 270 7.91 38.79 -3.53
C GLY A 270 7.46 38.73 -5.00
N GLY A 271 8.15 39.42 -5.90
CA GLY A 271 7.96 39.33 -7.35
C GLY A 271 8.69 38.10 -7.95
N VAL A 272 8.50 37.90 -9.26
CA VAL A 272 9.15 36.84 -10.03
C VAL A 272 9.79 37.45 -11.27
N THR A 273 11.06 37.14 -11.49
CA THR A 273 11.76 37.46 -12.75
C THR A 273 11.93 36.17 -13.57
N ILE A 274 11.51 36.20 -14.82
CA ILE A 274 11.73 35.11 -15.78
C ILE A 274 12.65 35.63 -16.86
N THR A 275 13.85 35.05 -16.94
CA THR A 275 14.85 35.41 -17.95
C THR A 275 14.91 34.28 -18.99
N ILE A 276 14.80 34.65 -20.25
CA ILE A 276 14.91 33.73 -21.39
C ILE A 276 16.14 34.13 -22.22
N ASN A 277 17.11 33.24 -22.28
CA ASN A 277 18.34 33.38 -23.06
C ASN A 277 18.21 32.59 -24.37
N ALA A 278 17.79 33.25 -25.44
CA ALA A 278 17.64 32.65 -26.77
C ALA A 278 18.63 33.28 -27.75
N THR A 279 19.03 32.51 -28.75
CA THR A 279 19.93 32.99 -29.81
C THR A 279 19.20 33.83 -30.88
N GLY A 280 17.85 33.75 -30.89
CA GLY A 280 17.01 34.50 -31.80
C GLY A 280 15.55 34.11 -31.63
N LEU A 281 14.67 34.82 -32.29
CA LEU A 281 13.23 34.48 -32.40
C LEU A 281 13.00 33.75 -33.72
N GLU A 282 12.40 32.59 -33.68
CA GLU A 282 11.96 31.85 -34.86
C GLU A 282 10.67 32.43 -35.42
N ARG A 283 9.81 32.96 -34.53
CA ARG A 283 8.51 33.49 -34.85
C ARG A 283 8.09 34.55 -33.84
N ASP A 284 7.52 35.64 -34.36
CA ASP A 284 6.95 36.76 -33.61
C ASP A 284 5.64 37.18 -34.27
N ASP A 285 4.53 36.62 -33.77
CA ASP A 285 3.20 36.85 -34.34
C ASP A 285 2.27 37.55 -33.35
N GLU A 286 1.44 38.43 -33.83
CA GLU A 286 0.27 38.92 -33.14
C GLU A 286 -0.90 37.93 -33.31
N LEU A 287 -1.50 37.47 -32.19
CA LEU A 287 -2.58 36.52 -32.18
C LEU A 287 -3.89 37.21 -31.79
N GLU A 288 -4.93 37.11 -32.61
CA GLU A 288 -6.26 37.64 -32.29
C GLU A 288 -6.94 36.93 -31.10
N LYS A 289 -6.57 35.70 -30.83
CA LYS A 289 -7.10 34.89 -29.73
C LYS A 289 -5.99 34.05 -29.07
N MET A 290 -6.04 33.94 -27.76
CA MET A 290 -5.14 33.09 -27.04
C MET A 290 -5.28 31.63 -27.50
N PRO A 291 -4.20 30.94 -27.92
CA PRO A 291 -4.26 29.53 -28.27
C PRO A 291 -4.74 28.72 -27.07
N ARG A 292 -5.70 27.81 -27.30
CA ARG A 292 -6.10 26.84 -26.24
C ARG A 292 -4.91 25.92 -26.00
N LEU A 293 -4.21 26.13 -24.92
CA LEU A 293 -3.29 25.10 -24.39
C LEU A 293 -4.18 23.98 -23.90
N SER A 294 -4.19 22.84 -24.58
CA SER A 294 -4.83 21.63 -24.07
C SER A 294 -4.25 21.28 -22.73
N ASP A 295 -5.12 21.06 -21.75
CA ASP A 295 -4.77 20.66 -20.38
C ASP A 295 -4.04 19.31 -20.31
#